data_3514ff02192361a15cb2538258272998
#
_entry.id   3514ff02192361a15cb2538258272998
#
_cell.length_a   1.000
_cell.length_b   1.000
_cell.length_c   1.000
_cell.angle_alpha   90.00
_cell.angle_beta   90.00
_cell.angle_gamma   90.00
#
_symmetry.space_group_name_H-M   'P 1'
#
loop_
_entity.id
_entity.type
_entity.pdbx_description
1 polymer ?
#
loop_
_entity_poly.entity_id
_entity_poly.type
_entity_poly.pdbx_seq_one_letter_code
_entity_poly.pdbx_strand_id
1 'polypeptide(L)'
;DSMRYLERICKGIHPQEGIEFEWYTGREVSFLYMKTAGSIVKDIAENRYPDGHLLNLEQLSERYAVSLRTIRRTIKFLNDLQLVETRNGLGSRIVYSSQQKISSQQQEQLHPLLDYYICMLELTELLAKATLSVCMERCTWKELEGLAKEIQEKKRLSPESVLFIIKHHENPCICNIAEQLEEAVSGSMLIRTLFGHEADEQTQQDMKSLCQTLRNRERRRAIQLMQSLLHNETGSWKMKRC
;
A
#
# COMPACT_ATOMS: atom_id res chain seq x y z
N ASP A 1 -17.90 28.47 -5.63
CA ASP A 1 -16.75 29.42 -5.76
C ASP A 1 -15.43 28.75 -6.14
N SER A 2 -15.20 27.48 -5.79
CA SER A 2 -13.98 26.75 -6.12
C SER A 2 -13.78 26.52 -7.62
N MET A 3 -14.84 26.26 -8.36
CA MET A 3 -14.78 26.09 -9.83
C MET A 3 -14.38 27.40 -10.53
N ARG A 4 -14.87 28.54 -10.09
CA ARG A 4 -14.47 29.86 -10.63
C ARG A 4 -13.04 30.23 -10.31
N TYR A 5 -12.50 29.75 -9.19
CA TYR A 5 -11.09 29.91 -8.81
C TYR A 5 -10.18 29.08 -9.71
N LEU A 6 -10.53 27.82 -9.97
CA LEU A 6 -9.81 26.96 -10.92
C LEU A 6 -9.86 27.47 -12.34
N GLU A 7 -11.03 27.98 -12.80
CA GLU A 7 -11.15 28.63 -14.12
C GLU A 7 -10.27 29.88 -14.25
N ARG A 8 -10.07 30.66 -13.20
CA ARG A 8 -9.14 31.83 -13.20
C ARG A 8 -7.68 31.38 -13.31
N ILE A 9 -7.30 30.32 -12.60
CA ILE A 9 -5.95 29.77 -12.68
C ILE A 9 -5.70 29.20 -14.07
N CYS A 10 -6.65 28.44 -14.63
CA CYS A 10 -6.52 27.86 -15.97
C CYS A 10 -6.56 28.91 -17.10
N LYS A 11 -7.25 30.03 -16.95
CA LYS A 11 -7.28 31.11 -17.95
C LYS A 11 -5.98 31.94 -18.00
N GLY A 12 -5.13 31.88 -16.96
CA GLY A 12 -3.82 32.51 -16.93
C GLY A 12 -2.70 31.66 -17.52
N ILE A 13 -2.97 30.38 -17.78
CA ILE A 13 -2.02 29.43 -18.39
C ILE A 13 -2.42 29.28 -19.86
N HIS A 14 -1.91 30.12 -20.75
CA HIS A 14 -1.96 29.84 -22.17
C HIS A 14 -0.93 28.73 -22.46
N PRO A 15 -1.34 27.56 -22.96
CA PRO A 15 -0.41 26.57 -23.46
C PRO A 15 0.12 27.02 -24.82
N GLN A 16 1.07 27.92 -24.82
CA GLN A 16 2.01 28.06 -25.94
C GLN A 16 3.06 26.99 -25.66
N GLU A 17 3.02 25.91 -26.45
CA GLU A 17 3.82 24.69 -26.33
C GLU A 17 3.30 23.75 -25.23
N GLY A 18 2.92 22.54 -25.64
CA GLY A 18 2.33 21.55 -24.79
C GLY A 18 3.19 21.28 -23.56
N ILE A 19 2.76 21.84 -22.43
CA ILE A 19 3.25 21.35 -21.14
C ILE A 19 2.62 19.96 -21.04
N GLU A 20 3.33 18.94 -21.48
CA GLU A 20 3.08 17.58 -21.03
C GLU A 20 3.23 17.63 -19.51
N PHE A 21 2.12 17.62 -18.80
CA PHE A 21 2.09 17.31 -17.39
C PHE A 21 2.49 15.84 -17.25
N GLU A 22 3.78 15.56 -17.37
CA GLU A 22 4.31 14.37 -16.76
C GLU A 22 4.08 14.53 -15.26
N TRP A 23 3.16 13.77 -14.75
CA TRP A 23 3.13 13.51 -13.33
C TRP A 23 4.47 12.84 -13.02
N TYR A 24 5.42 13.67 -12.61
CA TYR A 24 6.68 13.21 -12.10
C TYR A 24 6.37 12.49 -10.77
N THR A 25 5.86 11.28 -10.87
CA THR A 25 6.06 10.29 -9.82
C THR A 25 7.56 10.04 -9.85
N GLY A 26 8.29 10.91 -9.16
CA GLY A 26 9.74 11.01 -9.24
C GLY A 26 10.39 9.64 -9.24
N ARG A 27 10.98 9.27 -10.39
CA ARG A 27 11.46 7.98 -10.85
C ARG A 27 10.35 7.09 -11.39
N GLU A 28 10.55 6.58 -12.59
CA GLU A 28 10.06 5.28 -13.03
C GLU A 28 10.58 4.19 -12.06
N VAL A 29 10.15 4.24 -10.85
CA VAL A 29 10.26 3.11 -9.95
C VAL A 29 9.31 2.11 -10.58
N SER A 30 9.86 1.16 -11.30
CA SER A 30 9.12 0.01 -11.74
C SER A 30 8.60 -0.66 -10.48
N PHE A 31 7.42 -0.23 -10.01
CA PHE A 31 6.76 -0.76 -8.81
C PHE A 31 6.66 -2.28 -8.85
N LEU A 32 6.74 -2.84 -10.06
CA LEU A 32 6.60 -4.28 -10.26
C LEU A 32 7.70 -5.08 -9.56
N TYR A 33 8.98 -4.71 -9.63
CA TYR A 33 10.03 -5.45 -8.92
C TYR A 33 9.94 -5.27 -7.40
N MET A 34 9.52 -4.10 -6.94
CA MET A 34 9.31 -3.84 -5.51
C MET A 34 8.08 -4.57 -4.97
N LYS A 35 6.98 -4.57 -5.73
CA LYS A 35 5.79 -5.37 -5.44
C LYS A 35 6.13 -6.85 -5.37
N THR A 36 6.91 -7.34 -6.33
CA THR A 36 7.40 -8.73 -6.33
C THR A 36 8.31 -9.01 -5.13
N ALA A 37 9.21 -8.08 -4.77
CA ALA A 37 10.04 -8.20 -3.57
C ALA A 37 9.19 -8.31 -2.30
N GLY A 38 8.19 -7.46 -2.16
CA GLY A 38 7.24 -7.52 -1.05
C GLY A 38 6.48 -8.85 -0.98
N SER A 39 6.07 -9.39 -2.12
CA SER A 39 5.40 -10.69 -2.20
C SER A 39 6.34 -11.84 -1.78
N ILE A 40 7.59 -11.82 -2.23
CA ILE A 40 8.60 -12.82 -1.83
C ILE A 40 8.86 -12.74 -0.32
N VAL A 41 9.08 -11.55 0.23
CA VAL A 41 9.34 -11.37 1.66
C VAL A 41 8.13 -11.78 2.51
N LYS A 42 6.92 -11.50 2.05
CA LYS A 42 5.70 -12.00 2.68
C LYS A 42 5.63 -13.53 2.69
N ASP A 43 5.94 -14.16 1.55
CA ASP A 43 5.94 -15.63 1.46
C ASP A 43 7.00 -16.25 2.37
N ILE A 44 8.15 -15.58 2.58
CA ILE A 44 9.16 -15.99 3.56
C ILE A 44 8.60 -15.84 4.99
N ALA A 45 8.00 -14.70 5.30
CA ALA A 45 7.41 -14.44 6.62
C ALA A 45 6.26 -15.42 6.96
N GLU A 46 5.54 -15.90 5.97
CA GLU A 46 4.50 -16.93 6.09
C GLU A 46 5.06 -18.37 6.06
N ASN A 47 6.39 -18.54 6.16
CA ASN A 47 7.09 -19.85 6.14
C ASN A 47 6.81 -20.69 4.89
N ARG A 48 6.52 -20.04 3.74
CA ARG A 48 6.35 -20.76 2.46
C ARG A 48 7.68 -21.17 1.84
N TYR A 49 8.76 -20.58 2.30
CA TYR A 49 10.14 -20.95 1.97
C TYR A 49 10.87 -21.29 3.26
N PRO A 50 11.55 -22.45 3.33
CA PRO A 50 12.38 -22.77 4.47
C PRO A 50 13.62 -21.87 4.53
N ASP A 51 14.20 -21.71 5.73
CA ASP A 51 15.44 -20.97 5.92
C ASP A 51 16.56 -21.53 5.04
N GLY A 52 17.29 -20.65 4.39
CA GLY A 52 18.37 -21.02 3.48
C GLY A 52 17.90 -21.57 2.13
N HIS A 53 16.59 -21.49 1.80
CA HIS A 53 16.07 -21.95 0.51
C HIS A 53 16.74 -21.25 -0.66
N LEU A 54 17.15 -22.05 -1.66
CA LEU A 54 17.69 -21.56 -2.93
C LEU A 54 16.55 -21.11 -3.84
N LEU A 55 16.59 -19.85 -4.24
CA LEU A 55 15.59 -19.26 -5.11
C LEU A 55 15.85 -19.64 -6.59
N ASN A 56 14.90 -20.30 -7.21
CA ASN A 56 14.89 -20.58 -8.63
C ASN A 56 14.19 -19.45 -9.38
N LEU A 57 14.92 -18.76 -10.28
CA LEU A 57 14.41 -17.58 -10.97
C LEU A 57 13.24 -17.90 -11.91
N GLU A 58 13.23 -19.06 -12.54
CA GLU A 58 12.17 -19.50 -13.45
C GLU A 58 10.88 -19.78 -12.66
N GLN A 59 10.99 -20.54 -11.58
CA GLN A 59 9.85 -20.80 -10.68
C GLN A 59 9.27 -19.51 -10.08
N LEU A 60 10.13 -18.55 -9.70
CA LEU A 60 9.67 -17.24 -9.22
C LEU A 60 8.96 -16.45 -10.32
N SER A 61 9.48 -16.50 -11.56
CA SER A 61 8.88 -15.85 -12.74
C SER A 61 7.47 -16.38 -12.99
N GLU A 62 7.29 -17.68 -12.94
CA GLU A 62 5.99 -18.34 -13.10
C GLU A 62 5.05 -18.02 -11.92
N ARG A 63 5.54 -18.18 -10.69
CA ARG A 63 4.74 -17.99 -9.48
C ARG A 63 4.18 -16.58 -9.34
N TYR A 64 4.98 -15.55 -9.67
CA TYR A 64 4.56 -14.15 -9.54
C TYR A 64 4.10 -13.54 -10.85
N ALA A 65 4.04 -14.33 -11.93
CA ALA A 65 3.62 -13.91 -13.27
C ALA A 65 4.37 -12.67 -13.77
N VAL A 66 5.69 -12.62 -13.57
CA VAL A 66 6.57 -11.52 -14.00
C VAL A 66 7.73 -12.04 -14.82
N SER A 67 8.34 -11.16 -15.64
CA SER A 67 9.47 -11.55 -16.48
C SER A 67 10.71 -11.93 -15.66
N LEU A 68 11.57 -12.80 -16.22
CA LEU A 68 12.88 -13.13 -15.63
C LEU A 68 13.75 -11.88 -15.39
N ARG A 69 13.61 -10.84 -16.22
CA ARG A 69 14.29 -9.55 -16.03
C ARG A 69 13.81 -8.88 -14.74
N THR A 70 12.51 -8.90 -14.51
CA THR A 70 11.92 -8.37 -13.27
C THR A 70 12.40 -9.16 -12.06
N ILE A 71 12.40 -10.50 -12.13
CA ILE A 71 12.91 -11.35 -11.04
C ILE A 71 14.38 -11.05 -10.74
N ARG A 72 15.25 -10.97 -11.75
CA ARG A 72 16.68 -10.62 -11.52
C ARG A 72 16.83 -9.27 -10.82
N ARG A 73 16.03 -8.26 -11.21
CA ARG A 73 16.04 -6.95 -10.56
C ARG A 73 15.51 -7.05 -9.12
N THR A 74 14.47 -7.85 -8.88
CA THR A 74 13.94 -8.14 -7.55
C THR A 74 14.97 -8.79 -6.64
N ILE A 75 15.63 -9.84 -7.12
CA ILE A 75 16.67 -10.55 -6.36
C ILE A 75 17.88 -9.63 -6.06
N LYS A 76 18.31 -8.81 -7.04
CA LYS A 76 19.35 -7.82 -6.79
C LYS A 76 18.93 -6.86 -5.66
N PHE A 77 17.72 -6.33 -5.72
CA PHE A 77 17.19 -5.43 -4.69
C PHE A 77 17.11 -6.10 -3.31
N LEU A 78 16.63 -7.36 -3.23
CA LEU A 78 16.61 -8.11 -1.98
C LEU A 78 18.02 -8.44 -1.45
N ASN A 79 18.99 -8.64 -2.35
CA ASN A 79 20.40 -8.84 -1.99
C ASN A 79 21.03 -7.54 -1.45
N ASP A 80 20.72 -6.39 -2.06
CA ASP A 80 21.17 -5.08 -1.59
C ASP A 80 20.62 -4.79 -0.19
N LEU A 81 19.39 -5.26 0.12
CA LEU A 81 18.78 -5.23 1.46
C LEU A 81 19.27 -6.36 2.40
N GLN A 82 20.18 -7.20 1.97
CA GLN A 82 20.69 -8.34 2.76
C GLN A 82 19.59 -9.32 3.24
N LEU A 83 18.49 -9.42 2.50
CA LEU A 83 17.41 -10.38 2.74
C LEU A 83 17.64 -11.69 1.98
N VAL A 84 18.44 -11.61 0.91
CA VAL A 84 18.87 -12.71 0.06
C VAL A 84 20.39 -12.58 -0.12
N GLU A 85 21.12 -13.68 -0.13
CA GLU A 85 22.53 -13.73 -0.45
C GLU A 85 22.74 -14.40 -1.81
N THR A 86 23.37 -13.72 -2.76
CA THR A 86 23.69 -14.27 -4.08
C THR A 86 25.18 -14.61 -4.15
N ARG A 87 25.49 -15.88 -4.45
CA ARG A 87 26.86 -16.36 -4.66
C ARG A 87 27.03 -16.85 -6.08
N ASN A 88 28.11 -16.42 -6.74
CA ASN A 88 28.43 -16.85 -8.11
C ASN A 88 28.53 -18.38 -8.19
N GLY A 89 27.82 -18.97 -9.14
CA GLY A 89 27.77 -20.40 -9.36
C GLY A 89 26.86 -21.21 -8.40
N LEU A 90 26.43 -20.62 -7.29
CA LEU A 90 25.57 -21.29 -6.30
C LEU A 90 24.12 -20.76 -6.26
N GLY A 91 23.86 -19.64 -6.93
CA GLY A 91 22.52 -19.03 -6.97
C GLY A 91 22.23 -18.06 -5.82
N SER A 92 20.98 -17.79 -5.59
CA SER A 92 20.48 -16.83 -4.59
C SER A 92 19.76 -17.58 -3.46
N ARG A 93 20.20 -17.36 -2.22
CA ARG A 93 19.68 -18.03 -1.02
C ARG A 93 19.01 -17.03 -0.10
N ILE A 94 17.87 -17.40 0.49
CA ILE A 94 17.19 -16.63 1.53
C ILE A 94 18.06 -16.62 2.80
N VAL A 95 18.31 -15.43 3.35
CA VAL A 95 19.00 -15.22 4.63
C VAL A 95 18.11 -14.51 5.65
N TYR A 96 17.01 -13.91 5.22
CA TYR A 96 16.01 -13.30 6.08
C TYR A 96 15.14 -14.36 6.75
N SER A 97 14.90 -14.20 8.05
CA SER A 97 13.91 -14.95 8.81
C SER A 97 12.87 -14.03 9.41
N SER A 98 11.61 -14.45 9.43
CA SER A 98 10.49 -13.68 10.00
C SER A 98 10.65 -13.35 11.48
N GLN A 99 11.49 -14.09 12.19
CA GLN A 99 11.80 -13.85 13.60
C GLN A 99 12.93 -12.81 13.79
N GLN A 100 13.64 -12.47 12.73
CA GLN A 100 14.78 -11.56 12.78
C GLN A 100 14.30 -10.12 12.57
N LYS A 101 14.64 -9.25 13.52
CA LYS A 101 14.48 -7.81 13.34
C LYS A 101 15.45 -7.30 12.27
N ILE A 102 14.96 -6.41 11.41
CA ILE A 102 15.83 -5.73 10.44
C ILE A 102 16.90 -4.91 11.17
N SER A 103 18.13 -4.94 10.66
CA SER A 103 19.25 -4.18 11.22
C SER A 103 19.08 -2.68 10.99
N SER A 104 19.79 -1.86 11.76
CA SER A 104 19.78 -0.40 11.58
C SER A 104 20.21 0.02 10.18
N GLN A 105 21.17 -0.68 9.58
CA GLN A 105 21.61 -0.44 8.20
C GLN A 105 20.49 -0.74 7.18
N GLN A 106 19.74 -1.82 7.35
CA GLN A 106 18.59 -2.15 6.52
C GLN A 106 17.47 -1.13 6.68
N GLN A 107 17.24 -0.67 7.93
CA GLN A 107 16.27 0.39 8.22
C GLN A 107 16.61 1.66 7.45
N GLU A 108 17.87 2.11 7.51
CA GLU A 108 18.33 3.30 6.80
C GLU A 108 18.14 3.19 5.29
N GLN A 109 18.43 2.02 4.70
CA GLN A 109 18.18 1.77 3.26
C GLN A 109 16.71 1.77 2.89
N LEU A 110 15.82 1.42 3.83
CA LEU A 110 14.37 1.36 3.63
C LEU A 110 13.66 2.68 3.97
N HIS A 111 14.32 3.63 4.63
CA HIS A 111 13.72 4.93 4.98
C HIS A 111 13.07 5.66 3.80
N PRO A 112 13.68 5.76 2.61
CA PRO A 112 13.02 6.43 1.48
C PRO A 112 11.72 5.74 1.04
N LEU A 113 11.64 4.41 1.18
CA LEU A 113 10.43 3.64 0.87
C LEU A 113 9.37 3.79 1.97
N LEU A 114 9.81 3.86 3.22
CA LEU A 114 8.94 4.13 4.36
C LEU A 114 8.33 5.54 4.24
N ASP A 115 9.15 6.54 3.93
CA ASP A 115 8.69 7.92 3.70
C ASP A 115 7.66 7.98 2.57
N TYR A 116 7.94 7.30 1.46
CA TYR A 116 6.99 7.22 0.36
C TYR A 116 5.66 6.57 0.78
N TYR A 117 5.73 5.48 1.54
CA TYR A 117 4.52 4.81 2.05
C TYR A 117 3.72 5.71 2.99
N ILE A 118 4.38 6.44 3.89
CA ILE A 118 3.73 7.42 4.77
C ILE A 118 3.04 8.51 3.96
N CYS A 119 3.69 9.08 2.94
CA CYS A 119 3.09 10.06 2.04
C CYS A 119 1.83 9.51 1.34
N MET A 120 1.84 8.24 0.92
CA MET A 120 0.67 7.61 0.30
C MET A 120 -0.48 7.43 1.31
N LEU A 121 -0.17 7.08 2.55
CA LEU A 121 -1.17 7.01 3.62
C LEU A 121 -1.78 8.38 3.92
N GLU A 122 -0.97 9.43 4.02
CA GLU A 122 -1.44 10.81 4.24
C GLU A 122 -2.37 11.26 3.11
N LEU A 123 -2.01 10.99 1.86
CA LEU A 123 -2.86 11.34 0.72
C LEU A 123 -4.16 10.53 0.71
N THR A 124 -4.10 9.24 1.06
CA THR A 124 -5.29 8.39 1.22
C THR A 124 -6.20 8.94 2.32
N GLU A 125 -5.64 9.37 3.46
CA GLU A 125 -6.38 9.99 4.55
C GLU A 125 -7.06 11.30 4.13
N LEU A 126 -6.37 12.16 3.39
CA LEU A 126 -6.93 13.41 2.85
C LEU A 126 -8.09 13.15 1.89
N LEU A 127 -7.93 12.21 0.95
CA LEU A 127 -8.99 11.79 0.04
C LEU A 127 -10.17 11.19 0.80
N ALA A 128 -9.93 10.32 1.77
CA ALA A 128 -10.99 9.73 2.58
C ALA A 128 -11.78 10.78 3.35
N LYS A 129 -11.13 11.78 3.93
CA LYS A 129 -11.81 12.91 4.59
C LYS A 129 -12.71 13.68 3.65
N ALA A 130 -12.29 13.89 2.41
CA ALA A 130 -13.01 14.70 1.43
C ALA A 130 -14.16 13.92 0.75
N THR A 131 -14.00 12.63 0.51
CA THR A 131 -14.86 11.91 -0.44
C THR A 131 -15.64 10.73 0.17
N LEU A 132 -15.21 10.19 1.31
CA LEU A 132 -15.74 8.92 1.82
C LEU A 132 -17.26 8.97 2.08
N SER A 133 -17.81 10.12 2.51
CA SER A 133 -19.25 10.27 2.73
C SER A 133 -20.07 10.08 1.46
N VAL A 134 -19.63 10.68 0.35
CA VAL A 134 -20.30 10.58 -0.97
C VAL A 134 -20.14 9.17 -1.53
N CYS A 135 -18.92 8.63 -1.45
CA CYS A 135 -18.63 7.30 -1.99
C CYS A 135 -19.38 6.18 -1.26
N MET A 136 -19.45 6.26 0.07
CA MET A 136 -20.18 5.29 0.90
C MET A 136 -21.68 5.23 0.56
N GLU A 137 -22.29 6.32 0.14
CA GLU A 137 -23.70 6.32 -0.28
C GLU A 137 -23.92 5.55 -1.58
N ARG A 138 -22.88 5.47 -2.40
CA ARG A 138 -22.91 4.77 -3.71
C ARG A 138 -22.58 3.29 -3.60
N CYS A 139 -21.85 2.89 -2.56
CA CYS A 139 -21.57 1.49 -2.31
C CYS A 139 -22.85 0.71 -2.03
N THR A 140 -22.99 -0.44 -2.66
CA THR A 140 -24.04 -1.40 -2.33
C THR A 140 -23.79 -2.04 -0.98
N TRP A 141 -24.85 -2.50 -0.34
CA TRP A 141 -24.71 -3.22 0.95
C TRP A 141 -23.92 -4.52 0.82
N LYS A 142 -23.97 -5.16 -0.33
CA LYS A 142 -23.18 -6.38 -0.62
C LYS A 142 -21.69 -6.08 -0.62
N GLU A 143 -21.27 -4.95 -1.18
CA GLU A 143 -19.86 -4.49 -1.16
C GLU A 143 -19.41 -4.15 0.24
N LEU A 144 -20.25 -3.44 1.02
CA LEU A 144 -19.94 -3.07 2.40
C LEU A 144 -19.90 -4.29 3.33
N GLU A 145 -20.71 -5.30 3.09
CA GLU A 145 -20.66 -6.57 3.80
C GLU A 145 -19.40 -7.37 3.43
N GLY A 146 -19.02 -7.37 2.14
CA GLY A 146 -17.74 -7.93 1.67
C GLY A 146 -16.54 -7.28 2.35
N LEU A 147 -16.55 -5.95 2.46
CA LEU A 147 -15.54 -5.19 3.18
C LEU A 147 -15.47 -5.57 4.68
N ALA A 148 -16.62 -5.67 5.34
CA ALA A 148 -16.68 -6.08 6.74
C ALA A 148 -16.08 -7.49 6.96
N LYS A 149 -16.32 -8.39 6.02
CA LYS A 149 -15.75 -9.74 6.04
C LYS A 149 -14.22 -9.71 5.84
N GLU A 150 -13.75 -8.92 4.88
CA GLU A 150 -12.31 -8.73 4.61
C GLU A 150 -11.57 -8.17 5.84
N ILE A 151 -12.13 -7.12 6.48
CA ILE A 151 -11.57 -6.53 7.70
C ILE A 151 -11.50 -7.57 8.83
N GLN A 152 -12.55 -8.40 8.98
CA GLN A 152 -12.61 -9.44 9.99
C GLN A 152 -11.58 -10.55 9.76
N GLU A 153 -11.39 -10.98 8.51
CA GLU A 153 -10.42 -12.01 8.13
C GLU A 153 -8.98 -11.51 8.27
N LYS A 154 -8.70 -10.30 7.79
CA LYS A 154 -7.36 -9.68 7.83
C LYS A 154 -7.04 -9.04 9.17
N LYS A 155 -8.02 -8.88 10.06
CA LYS A 155 -7.91 -8.18 11.37
C LYS A 155 -7.31 -6.77 11.25
N ARG A 156 -7.57 -6.11 10.14
CA ARG A 156 -7.16 -4.72 9.89
C ARG A 156 -8.01 -4.07 8.80
N LEU A 157 -8.14 -2.74 8.90
CA LEU A 157 -8.59 -1.92 7.78
C LEU A 157 -7.35 -1.58 6.94
N SER A 158 -7.30 -2.09 5.73
CA SER A 158 -6.19 -1.76 4.83
C SER A 158 -6.46 -0.45 4.08
N PRO A 159 -5.42 0.33 3.72
CA PRO A 159 -5.60 1.51 2.86
C PRO A 159 -6.27 1.16 1.53
N GLU A 160 -5.99 -0.01 0.98
CA GLU A 160 -6.62 -0.51 -0.25
C GLU A 160 -8.14 -0.65 -0.09
N SER A 161 -8.62 -1.08 1.09
CA SER A 161 -10.06 -1.20 1.37
C SER A 161 -10.75 0.17 1.39
N VAL A 162 -10.07 1.21 1.86
CA VAL A 162 -10.58 2.59 1.83
C VAL A 162 -10.57 3.13 0.40
N LEU A 163 -9.50 2.90 -0.34
CA LEU A 163 -9.36 3.31 -1.74
C LEU A 163 -10.40 2.63 -2.63
N PHE A 164 -10.74 1.36 -2.36
CA PHE A 164 -11.85 0.67 -3.02
C PHE A 164 -13.17 1.45 -2.91
N ILE A 165 -13.49 1.98 -1.72
CA ILE A 165 -14.70 2.81 -1.54
C ILE A 165 -14.57 4.12 -2.32
N ILE A 166 -13.41 4.78 -2.29
CA ILE A 166 -13.17 6.07 -2.96
C ILE A 166 -13.36 5.93 -4.48
N LYS A 167 -13.09 4.78 -5.07
CA LYS A 167 -13.32 4.51 -6.50
C LYS A 167 -14.79 4.56 -6.92
N HIS A 168 -15.74 4.58 -6.00
CA HIS A 168 -17.17 4.81 -6.29
C HIS A 168 -17.52 6.30 -6.44
N HIS A 169 -16.54 7.20 -6.44
CA HIS A 169 -16.78 8.63 -6.67
C HIS A 169 -17.21 8.91 -8.12
N GLU A 170 -18.07 9.95 -8.34
CA GLU A 170 -18.51 10.34 -9.69
C GLU A 170 -17.39 10.95 -10.54
N ASN A 171 -16.49 11.65 -9.90
CA ASN A 171 -15.41 12.33 -10.60
C ASN A 171 -14.34 11.33 -11.03
N PRO A 172 -14.13 11.11 -12.34
CA PRO A 172 -13.17 10.14 -12.85
C PRO A 172 -11.73 10.47 -12.46
N CYS A 173 -11.39 11.75 -12.20
CA CYS A 173 -10.06 12.13 -11.72
C CYS A 173 -9.81 11.60 -10.31
N ILE A 174 -10.81 11.63 -9.43
CA ILE A 174 -10.70 11.06 -8.07
C ILE A 174 -10.55 9.54 -8.14
N CYS A 175 -11.33 8.88 -9.00
CA CYS A 175 -11.21 7.44 -9.21
C CYS A 175 -9.81 7.06 -9.71
N ASN A 176 -9.27 7.79 -10.67
CA ASN A 176 -7.94 7.55 -11.22
C ASN A 176 -6.83 7.76 -10.16
N ILE A 177 -6.94 8.82 -9.34
CA ILE A 177 -6.02 9.03 -8.21
C ILE A 177 -6.11 7.87 -7.22
N ALA A 178 -7.31 7.40 -6.90
CA ALA A 178 -7.49 6.27 -5.99
C ALA A 178 -6.88 4.97 -6.54
N GLU A 179 -7.00 4.71 -7.84
CA GLU A 179 -6.36 3.57 -8.51
C GLU A 179 -4.84 3.63 -8.45
N GLN A 180 -4.26 4.79 -8.73
CA GLN A 180 -2.80 4.99 -8.65
C GLN A 180 -2.29 4.84 -7.21
N LEU A 181 -3.02 5.35 -6.23
CA LEU A 181 -2.68 5.18 -4.82
C LEU A 181 -2.79 3.71 -4.39
N GLU A 182 -3.80 2.99 -4.83
CA GLU A 182 -3.95 1.56 -4.54
C GLU A 182 -2.76 0.75 -5.06
N GLU A 183 -2.30 1.06 -6.28
CA GLU A 183 -1.11 0.42 -6.83
C GLU A 183 0.15 0.74 -6.03
N ALA A 184 0.35 2.02 -5.64
CA ALA A 184 1.47 2.46 -4.84
C ALA A 184 1.47 1.82 -3.43
N VAL A 185 0.31 1.77 -2.77
CA VAL A 185 0.14 1.13 -1.45
C VAL A 185 0.38 -0.38 -1.55
N SER A 186 -0.13 -1.03 -2.60
CA SER A 186 0.12 -2.46 -2.85
C SER A 186 1.61 -2.73 -3.07
N GLY A 187 2.33 -1.81 -3.73
CA GLY A 187 3.79 -1.86 -3.90
C GLY A 187 4.57 -1.77 -2.58
N SER A 188 3.95 -1.24 -1.54
CA SER A 188 4.58 -1.04 -0.22
C SER A 188 4.49 -2.28 0.70
N MET A 189 4.09 -3.45 0.17
CA MET A 189 4.01 -4.71 0.93
C MET A 189 5.32 -5.06 1.64
N LEU A 190 6.47 -4.76 1.01
CA LEU A 190 7.80 -4.97 1.60
C LEU A 190 7.95 -4.23 2.93
N ILE A 191 7.64 -2.94 2.95
CA ILE A 191 7.72 -2.10 4.16
C ILE A 191 6.78 -2.63 5.23
N ARG A 192 5.55 -2.97 4.87
CA ARG A 192 4.54 -3.49 5.78
C ARG A 192 4.94 -4.83 6.41
N THR A 193 5.63 -5.67 5.67
CA THR A 193 6.12 -6.97 6.17
C THR A 193 7.35 -6.81 7.06
N LEU A 194 8.33 -6.01 6.63
CA LEU A 194 9.61 -5.89 7.34
C LEU A 194 9.51 -5.09 8.64
N PHE A 195 8.73 -4.00 8.65
CA PHE A 195 8.57 -3.19 9.86
C PHE A 195 7.50 -3.74 10.81
N GLY A 196 6.68 -4.69 10.35
CA GLY A 196 5.60 -5.27 11.12
C GLY A 196 4.64 -4.23 11.70
N HIS A 197 3.39 -4.53 11.79
CA HIS A 197 2.43 -3.70 12.51
C HIS A 197 1.38 -4.60 13.13
N GLU A 198 1.44 -4.73 14.46
CA GLU A 198 0.36 -5.33 15.22
C GLU A 198 -0.55 -4.19 15.70
N ALA A 199 -1.83 -4.32 15.42
CA ALA A 199 -2.83 -3.39 15.90
C ALA A 199 -2.95 -3.52 17.43
N ASP A 200 -2.92 -2.40 18.14
CA ASP A 200 -3.19 -2.37 19.56
C ASP A 200 -4.64 -2.79 19.88
N GLU A 201 -4.93 -3.01 21.16
CA GLU A 201 -6.25 -3.47 21.60
C GLU A 201 -7.37 -2.50 21.22
N GLN A 202 -7.11 -1.18 21.28
CA GLN A 202 -8.09 -0.16 20.91
C GLN A 202 -8.39 -0.23 19.42
N THR A 203 -7.37 -0.29 18.58
CA THR A 203 -7.51 -0.44 17.13
C THR A 203 -8.27 -1.72 16.77
N GLN A 204 -8.01 -2.83 17.47
CA GLN A 204 -8.77 -4.07 17.26
C GLN A 204 -10.25 -3.93 17.67
N GLN A 205 -10.55 -3.20 18.74
CA GLN A 205 -11.91 -2.93 19.16
C GLN A 205 -12.66 -2.02 18.18
N ASP A 206 -11.97 -1.00 17.66
CA ASP A 206 -12.53 -0.08 16.66
C ASP A 206 -12.81 -0.81 15.33
N MET A 207 -11.97 -1.76 14.94
CA MET A 207 -12.22 -2.61 13.77
C MET A 207 -13.44 -3.52 13.96
N LYS A 208 -13.62 -4.12 15.14
CA LYS A 208 -14.83 -4.90 15.45
C LYS A 208 -16.09 -4.02 15.40
N SER A 209 -16.00 -2.81 15.95
CA SER A 209 -17.08 -1.82 15.93
C SER A 209 -17.40 -1.40 14.49
N LEU A 210 -16.38 -1.21 13.64
CA LEU A 210 -16.55 -0.89 12.23
C LEU A 210 -17.27 -2.03 11.49
N CYS A 211 -16.86 -3.28 11.68
CA CYS A 211 -17.52 -4.43 11.05
C CYS A 211 -19.00 -4.52 11.44
N GLN A 212 -19.31 -4.30 12.72
CA GLN A 212 -20.69 -4.31 13.21
C GLN A 212 -21.50 -3.15 12.61
N THR A 213 -20.93 -1.96 12.58
CA THR A 213 -21.55 -0.74 12.03
C THR A 213 -21.86 -0.90 10.54
N LEU A 214 -20.96 -1.52 9.77
CA LEU A 214 -21.19 -1.84 8.36
C LEU A 214 -22.33 -2.83 8.17
N ARG A 215 -22.41 -3.87 9.00
CA ARG A 215 -23.51 -4.86 8.97
C ARG A 215 -24.85 -4.24 9.39
N ASN A 216 -24.84 -3.32 10.35
CA ASN A 216 -26.03 -2.61 10.82
C ASN A 216 -26.46 -1.47 9.88
N ARG A 217 -25.73 -1.23 8.80
CA ARG A 217 -25.99 -0.18 7.81
C ARG A 217 -25.90 1.25 8.36
N GLU A 218 -25.08 1.45 9.38
CA GLU A 218 -24.86 2.75 10.05
C GLU A 218 -23.75 3.55 9.33
N ARG A 219 -24.00 4.01 8.10
CA ARG A 219 -22.99 4.65 7.24
C ARG A 219 -22.20 5.77 7.91
N ARG A 220 -22.86 6.69 8.60
CA ARG A 220 -22.18 7.84 9.23
C ARG A 220 -21.15 7.39 10.27
N ARG A 221 -21.53 6.43 11.12
CA ARG A 221 -20.62 5.88 12.13
C ARG A 221 -19.49 5.08 11.51
N ALA A 222 -19.77 4.32 10.45
CA ALA A 222 -18.74 3.61 9.70
C ALA A 222 -17.70 4.56 9.10
N ILE A 223 -18.11 5.68 8.51
CA ILE A 223 -17.24 6.72 7.96
C ILE A 223 -16.32 7.27 9.05
N GLN A 224 -16.87 7.64 10.21
CA GLN A 224 -16.09 8.17 11.35
C GLN A 224 -15.04 7.16 11.83
N LEU A 225 -15.42 5.89 11.98
CA LEU A 225 -14.51 4.84 12.40
C LEU A 225 -13.40 4.57 11.35
N MET A 226 -13.74 4.56 10.06
CA MET A 226 -12.76 4.40 8.99
C MET A 226 -11.74 5.55 8.98
N GLN A 227 -12.21 6.79 9.12
CA GLN A 227 -11.34 7.96 9.16
C GLN A 227 -10.42 7.94 10.39
N SER A 228 -10.96 7.57 11.56
CA SER A 228 -10.17 7.43 12.79
C SER A 228 -9.12 6.32 12.67
N LEU A 229 -9.50 5.15 12.17
CA LEU A 229 -8.59 4.02 11.97
C LEU A 229 -7.47 4.38 10.99
N LEU A 230 -7.79 5.04 9.88
CA LEU A 230 -6.80 5.45 8.89
C LEU A 230 -5.83 6.50 9.45
N HIS A 231 -6.35 7.45 10.24
CA HIS A 231 -5.53 8.46 10.93
C HIS A 231 -4.56 7.81 11.93
N ASN A 232 -5.04 6.87 12.74
CA ASN A 232 -4.23 6.12 13.69
C ASN A 232 -3.15 5.27 12.99
N GLU A 233 -3.50 4.61 11.89
CA GLU A 233 -2.57 3.88 11.03
C GLU A 233 -1.45 4.82 10.54
N THR A 234 -1.80 5.95 9.94
CA THR A 234 -0.84 6.95 9.44
C THR A 234 0.08 7.45 10.57
N GLY A 235 -0.49 7.76 11.74
CA GLY A 235 0.27 8.19 12.93
C GLY A 235 1.25 7.13 13.42
N SER A 236 0.83 5.88 13.47
CA SER A 236 1.67 4.75 13.89
C SER A 236 2.88 4.56 12.96
N TRP A 237 2.68 4.70 11.64
CA TRP A 237 3.77 4.61 10.67
C TRP A 237 4.76 5.78 10.78
N LYS A 238 4.28 7.00 11.07
CA LYS A 238 5.16 8.16 11.35
C LYS A 238 6.06 7.93 12.54
N MET A 239 5.58 7.30 13.61
CA MET A 239 6.40 6.98 14.78
C MET A 239 7.49 5.95 14.48
N LYS A 240 7.33 5.08 13.48
CA LYS A 240 8.38 4.12 13.05
C LYS A 240 9.50 4.75 12.24
N ARG A 241 9.32 6.00 11.79
CA ARG A 241 10.33 6.79 11.09
C ARG A 241 11.38 7.37 12.03
N CYS A 242 10.98 7.67 13.27
CA CYS A 242 11.85 8.22 14.31
C CYS A 242 12.67 7.15 15.00
#